data_ea70a8dfe4e3bbab7a238335fbd2d038
#
_entry.id   ea70a8dfe4e3bbab7a238335fbd2d038
#
_cell.length_a   1.000
_cell.length_b   1.000
_cell.length_c   1.000
_cell.angle_alpha   90.00
_cell.angle_beta   90.00
_cell.angle_gamma   90.00
#
_symmetry.space_group_name_H-M   'P 1'
#
loop_
_entity.id
_entity.type
_entity.pdbx_description
1 polymer ?
#
loop_
_entity_poly.entity_id
_entity_poly.type
_entity_poly.pdbx_seq_one_letter_code
_entity_poly.pdbx_strand_id
1 'polypeptide(L)'
;MKCHDGVKTIEFNVRFGDPESEILLLSLESSLYEIANNIIDGKEVELKWSKDAFIGVVMAAKGYPEHSEKGAVIHGLDKVSTPVFHMGTKRVGDDIVINGGRVLLVCAQGKSLQEAYKKVYNEIVKIECEELFYRKDIGHLSL
;
A
#
# COMPACT_ATOMS: atom_id res chain seq x y z
N MET A 1 17.56 -11.56 -4.99
CA MET A 1 18.10 -11.40 -3.63
C MET A 1 19.62 -11.35 -3.69
N LYS A 2 20.25 -10.47 -2.93
CA LYS A 2 21.72 -10.44 -2.80
C LYS A 2 22.13 -11.47 -1.74
N CYS A 3 22.91 -12.48 -2.16
CA CYS A 3 23.45 -13.53 -1.31
C CYS A 3 24.97 -13.38 -1.20
N HIS A 4 25.62 -14.16 -0.32
CA HIS A 4 27.08 -14.15 -0.14
C HIS A 4 27.81 -14.61 -1.42
N ASP A 5 27.18 -15.46 -2.23
CA ASP A 5 27.70 -16.03 -3.47
C ASP A 5 27.17 -15.37 -4.74
N GLY A 6 26.61 -14.15 -4.62
CA GLY A 6 26.11 -13.34 -5.74
C GLY A 6 24.64 -13.04 -5.70
N VAL A 7 24.13 -12.49 -6.79
CA VAL A 7 22.72 -12.13 -6.95
C VAL A 7 21.93 -13.34 -7.44
N LYS A 8 20.85 -13.67 -6.75
CA LYS A 8 19.92 -14.75 -7.09
C LYS A 8 18.56 -14.20 -7.47
N THR A 9 18.00 -14.70 -8.55
CA THR A 9 16.61 -14.44 -8.92
C THR A 9 15.68 -15.32 -8.08
N ILE A 10 14.67 -14.73 -7.45
CA ILE A 10 13.66 -15.46 -6.68
C ILE A 10 12.45 -15.72 -7.57
N GLU A 11 11.96 -14.68 -8.25
CA GLU A 11 10.81 -14.76 -9.15
C GLU A 11 10.86 -13.64 -10.19
N PHE A 12 10.08 -13.78 -11.25
CA PHE A 12 9.81 -12.73 -12.23
C PHE A 12 8.38 -12.24 -12.05
N ASN A 13 8.22 -10.97 -11.69
CA ASN A 13 6.93 -10.30 -11.68
C ASN A 13 6.75 -9.53 -12.99
N VAL A 14 5.88 -10.05 -13.87
CA VAL A 14 5.54 -9.41 -15.17
C VAL A 14 4.26 -8.55 -15.08
N ARG A 15 3.88 -8.20 -13.89
CA ARG A 15 2.76 -7.33 -13.53
C ARG A 15 3.14 -6.52 -12.30
N PHE A 16 2.36 -5.49 -12.00
CA PHE A 16 2.54 -4.77 -10.75
C PHE A 16 2.31 -5.70 -9.55
N GLY A 17 3.11 -5.55 -8.51
CA GLY A 17 2.93 -6.24 -7.24
C GLY A 17 1.74 -5.68 -6.46
N ASP A 18 1.29 -6.40 -5.46
CA ASP A 18 0.31 -5.99 -4.47
C ASP A 18 0.97 -6.17 -3.08
N PRO A 19 1.26 -5.09 -2.35
CA PRO A 19 0.74 -3.70 -2.42
C PRO A 19 1.66 -2.70 -3.17
N GLU A 20 2.49 -3.13 -4.10
CA GLU A 20 3.44 -2.26 -4.81
C GLU A 20 2.74 -1.26 -5.75
N SER A 21 1.71 -1.74 -6.47
CA SER A 21 0.98 -0.94 -7.47
C SER A 21 0.36 0.31 -6.88
N GLU A 22 -0.20 0.23 -5.70
CA GLU A 22 -0.87 1.35 -5.04
C GLU A 22 0.11 2.50 -4.77
N ILE A 23 1.32 2.16 -4.30
CA ILE A 23 2.36 3.14 -3.98
C ILE A 23 2.94 3.74 -5.26
N LEU A 24 3.22 2.91 -6.26
CA LEU A 24 3.73 3.36 -7.55
C LEU A 24 2.74 4.29 -8.26
N LEU A 25 1.47 3.91 -8.30
CA LEU A 25 0.44 4.72 -8.96
C LEU A 25 0.16 6.04 -8.23
N LEU A 26 0.32 6.09 -6.90
CA LEU A 26 0.26 7.35 -6.16
C LEU A 26 1.42 8.30 -6.49
N SER A 27 2.58 7.76 -6.85
CA SER A 27 3.76 8.55 -7.22
C SER A 27 3.79 8.96 -8.69
N LEU A 28 2.96 8.34 -9.53
CA LEU A 28 2.87 8.64 -10.95
C LEU A 28 2.03 9.89 -11.19
N GLU A 29 2.64 10.93 -11.75
CA GLU A 29 1.96 12.19 -12.10
C GLU A 29 1.34 12.15 -13.50
N SER A 30 1.84 11.27 -14.38
CA SER A 30 1.28 11.06 -15.73
C SER A 30 0.00 10.24 -15.65
N SER A 31 -0.98 10.55 -16.53
CA SER A 31 -2.21 9.78 -16.64
C SER A 31 -1.94 8.36 -17.14
N LEU A 32 -2.25 7.36 -16.34
CA LEU A 32 -2.11 5.95 -16.74
C LEU A 32 -2.96 5.62 -17.97
N TYR A 33 -4.12 6.25 -18.11
CA TYR A 33 -4.99 6.11 -19.28
C TYR A 33 -4.31 6.62 -20.56
N GLU A 34 -3.69 7.82 -20.50
CA GLU A 34 -2.95 8.38 -21.65
C GLU A 34 -1.73 7.56 -21.99
N ILE A 35 -0.99 7.08 -20.98
CA ILE A 35 0.13 6.17 -21.15
C ILE A 35 -0.31 4.93 -21.94
N ALA A 36 -1.39 4.27 -21.50
CA ALA A 36 -1.89 3.05 -22.12
C ALA A 36 -2.31 3.30 -23.57
N ASN A 37 -3.05 4.39 -23.86
CA ASN A 37 -3.46 4.73 -25.22
C ASN A 37 -2.26 5.05 -26.12
N ASN A 38 -1.28 5.80 -25.63
CA ASN A 38 -0.09 6.12 -26.39
C ASN A 38 0.73 4.86 -26.75
N ILE A 39 0.84 3.91 -25.84
CA ILE A 39 1.50 2.62 -26.11
C ILE A 39 0.75 1.84 -27.18
N ILE A 40 -0.60 1.78 -27.11
CA ILE A 40 -1.42 1.10 -28.11
C ILE A 40 -1.26 1.73 -29.49
N ASP A 41 -1.18 3.07 -29.54
CA ASP A 41 -0.97 3.83 -30.77
C ASP A 41 0.48 3.80 -31.29
N GLY A 42 1.40 3.12 -30.62
CA GLY A 42 2.82 3.08 -30.96
C GLY A 42 3.55 4.41 -30.78
N LYS A 43 3.03 5.30 -29.94
CA LYS A 43 3.61 6.60 -29.62
C LYS A 43 4.61 6.48 -28.47
N GLU A 44 5.60 7.36 -28.45
CA GLU A 44 6.49 7.49 -27.30
C GLU A 44 5.74 7.98 -26.06
N VAL A 45 6.14 7.48 -24.90
CA VAL A 45 5.54 7.82 -23.62
C VAL A 45 6.60 8.39 -22.69
N GLU A 46 6.39 9.61 -22.21
CA GLU A 46 7.16 10.21 -21.13
C GLU A 46 6.45 9.98 -19.79
N LEU A 47 7.14 9.31 -18.86
CA LEU A 47 6.63 9.10 -17.51
C LEU A 47 7.11 10.22 -16.59
N LYS A 48 6.16 10.91 -15.96
CA LYS A 48 6.44 11.91 -14.93
C LYS A 48 6.14 11.33 -13.56
N TRP A 49 7.14 11.37 -12.70
CA TRP A 49 7.05 10.87 -11.34
C TRP A 49 7.20 11.99 -10.33
N SER A 50 6.46 11.92 -9.25
CA SER A 50 6.64 12.79 -8.09
C SER A 50 8.08 12.67 -7.56
N LYS A 51 8.63 13.79 -7.11
CA LYS A 51 9.94 13.84 -6.43
C LYS A 51 9.83 13.56 -4.93
N ASP A 52 8.61 13.46 -4.42
CA ASP A 52 8.36 13.19 -3.01
C ASP A 52 8.54 11.70 -2.70
N ALA A 53 8.78 11.39 -1.45
CA ALA A 53 8.85 10.02 -0.97
C ALA A 53 7.45 9.50 -0.62
N PHE A 54 7.20 8.24 -0.92
CA PHE A 54 5.96 7.54 -0.62
C PHE A 54 6.24 6.30 0.24
N ILE A 55 5.34 6.02 1.16
CA ILE A 55 5.38 4.82 1.99
C ILE A 55 3.96 4.27 2.14
N GLY A 56 3.84 2.95 2.13
CA GLY A 56 2.59 2.26 2.41
C GLY A 56 2.80 1.19 3.47
N VAL A 57 1.88 1.10 4.42
CA VAL A 57 1.90 0.11 5.49
C VAL A 57 0.63 -0.72 5.43
N VAL A 58 0.80 -2.03 5.26
CA VAL A 58 -0.31 -2.98 5.24
C VAL A 58 -0.80 -3.22 6.67
N MET A 59 -2.11 -3.14 6.86
CA MET A 59 -2.81 -3.66 8.02
C MET A 59 -3.40 -5.02 7.66
N ALA A 60 -2.97 -6.06 8.37
CA ALA A 60 -3.39 -7.44 8.15
C ALA A 60 -4.32 -7.93 9.28
N ALA A 61 -5.17 -8.89 8.95
CA ALA A 61 -6.00 -9.57 9.94
C ALA A 61 -5.15 -10.49 10.83
N LYS A 62 -5.50 -10.59 12.10
CA LYS A 62 -4.87 -11.54 13.03
C LYS A 62 -4.85 -12.95 12.42
N GLY A 63 -3.73 -13.63 12.63
CA GLY A 63 -3.49 -14.98 12.09
C GLY A 63 -2.94 -15.03 10.67
N TYR A 64 -2.93 -13.92 9.92
CA TYR A 64 -2.30 -13.86 8.61
C TYR A 64 -0.79 -14.18 8.69
N PRO A 65 -0.20 -15.04 7.79
CA PRO A 65 -0.81 -15.55 6.55
C PRO A 65 -1.56 -16.89 6.69
N GLU A 66 -1.46 -17.60 7.81
CA GLU A 66 -1.97 -18.99 7.94
C GLU A 66 -3.50 -19.01 7.93
N HIS A 67 -4.13 -18.06 8.61
CA HIS A 67 -5.58 -17.85 8.64
C HIS A 67 -5.87 -16.36 8.75
N SER A 68 -7.14 -15.99 8.68
CA SER A 68 -7.55 -14.60 8.78
C SER A 68 -8.92 -14.52 9.43
N GLU A 69 -9.00 -13.82 10.55
CA GLU A 69 -10.26 -13.48 11.17
C GLU A 69 -11.07 -12.55 10.25
N LYS A 70 -12.38 -12.79 10.16
CA LYS A 70 -13.27 -12.04 9.30
C LYS A 70 -14.48 -11.49 10.06
N GLY A 71 -15.08 -10.44 9.51
CA GLY A 71 -16.33 -9.88 10.02
C GLY A 71 -16.16 -8.80 11.09
N ALA A 72 -14.96 -8.61 11.64
CA ALA A 72 -14.73 -7.52 12.60
C ALA A 72 -14.88 -6.16 11.91
N VAL A 73 -15.56 -5.23 12.59
CA VAL A 73 -15.81 -3.87 12.09
C VAL A 73 -14.52 -3.04 12.24
N ILE A 74 -14.26 -2.23 11.22
CA ILE A 74 -13.13 -1.31 11.16
C ILE A 74 -13.65 0.10 11.38
N HIS A 75 -13.22 0.74 12.45
CA HIS A 75 -13.62 2.10 12.81
C HIS A 75 -12.51 3.11 12.47
N GLY A 76 -12.87 4.41 12.45
CA GLY A 76 -11.92 5.51 12.30
C GLY A 76 -11.35 5.73 10.89
N LEU A 77 -11.84 5.05 9.87
CA LEU A 77 -11.43 5.28 8.49
C LEU A 77 -11.73 6.73 8.02
N ASP A 78 -12.79 7.32 8.55
CA ASP A 78 -13.20 8.71 8.32
C ASP A 78 -12.26 9.75 8.94
N LYS A 79 -11.45 9.34 9.93
CA LYS A 79 -10.46 10.20 10.61
C LYS A 79 -9.10 10.25 9.89
N VAL A 80 -8.87 9.33 8.94
CA VAL A 80 -7.61 9.24 8.19
C VAL A 80 -7.59 10.25 7.08
N SER A 81 -6.54 11.06 7.01
CA SER A 81 -6.41 12.15 6.03
C SER A 81 -5.53 11.80 4.83
N THR A 82 -4.96 10.61 4.81
CA THR A 82 -4.10 10.12 3.73
C THR A 82 -4.77 8.97 2.97
N PRO A 83 -4.29 8.61 1.77
CA PRO A 83 -4.89 7.53 1.00
C PRO A 83 -4.92 6.21 1.77
N VAL A 84 -6.09 5.56 1.79
CA VAL A 84 -6.30 4.22 2.31
C VAL A 84 -6.89 3.35 1.19
N PHE A 85 -6.20 2.27 0.85
CA PHE A 85 -6.69 1.30 -0.11
C PHE A 85 -7.32 0.11 0.60
N HIS A 86 -8.48 -0.31 0.11
CA HIS A 86 -9.21 -1.47 0.59
C HIS A 86 -8.73 -2.73 -0.14
N MET A 87 -7.97 -3.58 0.54
CA MET A 87 -7.41 -4.82 -0.03
C MET A 87 -8.33 -6.02 0.25
N GLY A 88 -8.69 -6.24 1.52
CA GLY A 88 -9.49 -7.36 1.96
C GLY A 88 -10.61 -6.90 2.89
N THR A 89 -11.44 -5.98 2.46
CA THR A 89 -12.59 -5.48 3.20
C THR A 89 -13.89 -5.83 2.49
N LYS A 90 -15.01 -5.74 3.21
CA LYS A 90 -16.37 -5.85 2.70
C LYS A 90 -17.27 -4.83 3.38
N ARG A 91 -18.23 -4.27 2.65
CA ARG A 91 -19.28 -3.43 3.23
C ARG A 91 -20.42 -4.33 3.70
N VAL A 92 -20.89 -4.12 4.93
CA VAL A 92 -22.05 -4.78 5.54
C VAL A 92 -22.93 -3.69 6.16
N GLY A 93 -24.02 -3.36 5.52
CA GLY A 93 -24.79 -2.16 5.88
C GLY A 93 -23.93 -0.90 5.71
N ASP A 94 -23.80 -0.13 6.79
CA ASP A 94 -22.96 1.07 6.83
C ASP A 94 -21.52 0.78 7.29
N ASP A 95 -21.25 -0.43 7.77
CA ASP A 95 -19.97 -0.82 8.29
C ASP A 95 -19.02 -1.36 7.22
N ILE A 96 -17.72 -1.09 7.41
CA ILE A 96 -16.63 -1.74 6.70
C ILE A 96 -16.07 -2.82 7.63
N VAL A 97 -16.00 -4.05 7.14
CA VAL A 97 -15.53 -5.20 7.92
C VAL A 97 -14.36 -5.91 7.24
N ILE A 98 -13.57 -6.62 8.03
CA ILE A 98 -12.50 -7.50 7.56
C ILE A 98 -13.10 -8.64 6.73
N ASN A 99 -12.51 -8.89 5.54
CA ASN A 99 -12.91 -9.99 4.65
C ASN A 99 -11.73 -10.70 3.98
N GLY A 100 -10.49 -10.41 4.36
CA GLY A 100 -9.27 -11.03 3.81
C GLY A 100 -8.08 -10.89 4.73
N GLY A 101 -6.95 -11.50 4.37
CA GLY A 101 -5.74 -11.51 5.17
C GLY A 101 -5.03 -10.15 5.20
N ARG A 102 -4.72 -9.58 4.04
CA ARG A 102 -4.29 -8.18 3.91
C ARG A 102 -5.54 -7.35 3.75
N VAL A 103 -5.77 -6.42 4.65
CA VAL A 103 -7.08 -5.78 4.82
C VAL A 103 -7.09 -4.36 4.29
N LEU A 104 -6.11 -3.56 4.70
CA LEU A 104 -5.95 -2.17 4.28
C LEU A 104 -4.48 -1.91 3.94
N LEU A 105 -4.25 -0.95 3.04
CA LEU A 105 -2.95 -0.31 2.86
C LEU A 105 -3.12 1.18 3.13
N VAL A 106 -2.47 1.67 4.19
CA VAL A 106 -2.43 3.09 4.51
C VAL A 106 -1.17 3.68 3.89
N CYS A 107 -1.33 4.71 3.06
CA CYS A 107 -0.22 5.36 2.37
C CYS A 107 0.00 6.77 2.87
N ALA A 108 1.24 7.26 2.76
CA ALA A 108 1.56 8.66 2.99
C ALA A 108 2.66 9.13 2.07
N GLN A 109 2.63 10.42 1.78
CA GLN A 109 3.61 11.17 0.99
C GLN A 109 4.31 12.19 1.89
N GLY A 110 5.60 12.40 1.67
CA GLY A 110 6.40 13.44 2.34
C GLY A 110 7.55 13.90 1.46
N LYS A 111 8.14 15.05 1.78
CA LYS A 111 9.33 15.58 1.09
C LYS A 111 10.57 14.71 1.29
N SER A 112 10.55 13.89 2.33
CA SER A 112 11.53 12.86 2.62
C SER A 112 10.86 11.59 3.08
N LEU A 113 11.58 10.46 3.00
CA LEU A 113 11.08 9.18 3.50
C LEU A 113 10.77 9.25 5.00
N GLN A 114 11.57 9.99 5.77
CA GLN A 114 11.33 10.19 7.19
C GLN A 114 10.02 10.94 7.48
N GLU A 115 9.67 11.94 6.66
CA GLU A 115 8.41 12.65 6.77
C GLU A 115 7.22 11.74 6.43
N ALA A 116 7.32 11.01 5.30
CA ALA A 116 6.31 10.04 4.89
C ALA A 116 6.11 8.95 5.96
N TYR A 117 7.21 8.44 6.54
CA TYR A 117 7.21 7.47 7.64
C TYR A 117 6.42 7.98 8.84
N LYS A 118 6.77 9.16 9.37
CA LYS A 118 6.08 9.74 10.51
C LYS A 118 4.59 9.93 10.23
N LYS A 119 4.26 10.40 9.02
CA LYS A 119 2.88 10.67 8.62
C LYS A 119 2.05 9.38 8.53
N VAL A 120 2.55 8.33 7.89
CA VAL A 120 1.78 7.08 7.76
C VAL A 120 1.47 6.45 9.12
N TYR A 121 2.44 6.44 10.04
CA TYR A 121 2.21 5.87 11.37
C TYR A 121 1.31 6.74 12.26
N ASN A 122 1.31 8.06 12.08
CA ASN A 122 0.36 8.96 12.74
C ASN A 122 -1.08 8.78 12.20
N GLU A 123 -1.24 8.38 10.96
CA GLU A 123 -2.55 8.12 10.37
C GLU A 123 -3.08 6.74 10.73
N ILE A 124 -2.22 5.73 10.72
CA ILE A 124 -2.61 4.33 10.96
C ILE A 124 -3.22 4.10 12.35
N VAL A 125 -2.75 4.84 13.36
CA VAL A 125 -3.26 4.74 14.74
C VAL A 125 -4.68 5.26 14.93
N LYS A 126 -5.23 5.96 13.93
CA LYS A 126 -6.63 6.42 13.93
C LYS A 126 -7.61 5.31 13.56
N ILE A 127 -7.10 4.23 12.94
CA ILE A 127 -7.90 3.08 12.54
C ILE A 127 -7.98 2.12 13.72
N GLU A 128 -9.19 1.85 14.17
CA GLU A 128 -9.48 1.07 15.36
C GLU A 128 -10.15 -0.26 14.96
N CYS A 129 -9.47 -1.36 15.20
CA CYS A 129 -9.99 -2.72 15.08
C CYS A 129 -9.02 -3.68 15.79
N GLU A 130 -9.52 -4.40 16.82
CA GLU A 130 -8.68 -5.31 17.60
C GLU A 130 -8.14 -6.49 16.79
N GLU A 131 -8.83 -6.87 15.69
CA GLU A 131 -8.42 -7.96 14.82
C GLU A 131 -7.45 -7.53 13.72
N LEU A 132 -6.97 -6.27 13.72
CA LEU A 132 -5.94 -5.78 12.81
C LEU A 132 -4.58 -5.65 13.51
N PHE A 133 -3.54 -5.96 12.77
CA PHE A 133 -2.16 -5.64 13.16
C PHE A 133 -1.39 -5.08 11.97
N TYR A 134 -0.29 -4.41 12.25
CA TYR A 134 0.66 -3.91 11.24
C TYR A 134 2.08 -3.92 11.77
N ARG A 135 3.05 -3.96 10.86
CA ARG A 135 4.48 -3.85 11.20
C ARG A 135 4.82 -2.39 11.47
N LYS A 136 5.61 -2.15 12.53
CA LYS A 136 6.03 -0.80 12.95
C LYS A 136 7.39 -0.38 12.34
N ASP A 137 8.02 -1.24 11.56
CA ASP A 137 9.37 -1.09 11.02
C ASP A 137 9.42 -0.94 9.49
N ILE A 138 8.26 -0.81 8.82
CA ILE A 138 8.22 -0.62 7.37
C ILE A 138 8.87 0.72 7.01
N GLY A 139 9.89 0.66 6.15
CA GLY A 139 10.67 1.82 5.74
C GLY A 139 11.81 2.19 6.71
N HIS A 140 11.89 1.61 7.90
CA HIS A 140 12.88 1.97 8.92
C HIS A 140 14.33 1.79 8.45
N LEU A 141 14.64 0.72 7.72
CA LEU A 141 15.99 0.44 7.22
C LEU A 141 16.42 1.36 6.07
N SER A 142 15.51 2.17 5.56
CA SER A 142 15.76 3.11 4.45
C SER A 142 15.81 4.57 4.92
N LEU A 143 15.66 4.81 6.23
CA LEU A 143 15.81 6.11 6.89
C LEU A 143 17.29 6.37 7.26
#